data_0d47a0c74eadac45ce9e222548b62c1b
#
_entry.id   0d47a0c74eadac45ce9e222548b62c1b
#
_cell.length_a   1.000
_cell.length_b   1.000
_cell.length_c   1.000
_cell.angle_alpha   90.00
_cell.angle_beta   90.00
_cell.angle_gamma   90.00
#
_symmetry.space_group_name_H-M   'P 1'
#
loop_
_entity.id
_entity.type
_entity.pdbx_description
1 polymer ?
#
loop_
_entity_poly.entity_id
_entity_poly.type
_entity_poly.pdbx_seq_one_letter_code
_entity_poly.pdbx_strand_id
1 'polypeptide(L)'
;TDVWVKYIDAHNNRDMDAIMEMNSDSISITGPDGARINGKEMHEQALTAWFEAENPRWETFWAMPYKAVQSGSTWVIAGHRMTLDMQGEEVNVWSMIDAEIVDGKVSRFFVYNRASSPEVSEE
;
A
#
# COMPACT_ATOMS: atom_id res chain seq x y z
N THR A 1 -3.60 13.18 -0.41
CA THR A 1 -2.77 12.65 -1.52
C THR A 1 -1.29 12.66 -1.17
N ASP A 2 -0.79 13.78 -0.63
CA ASP A 2 0.62 13.88 -0.27
C ASP A 2 1.02 12.85 0.79
N VAL A 3 0.15 12.60 1.75
CA VAL A 3 0.42 11.60 2.79
C VAL A 3 0.65 10.24 2.15
N TRP A 4 -0.21 9.85 1.22
CA TRP A 4 -0.09 8.53 0.59
C TRP A 4 1.18 8.42 -0.27
N VAL A 5 1.50 9.46 -1.04
CA VAL A 5 2.71 9.45 -1.88
C VAL A 5 3.97 9.32 -1.00
N LYS A 6 4.02 10.07 0.10
CA LYS A 6 5.14 9.97 1.04
C LYS A 6 5.22 8.59 1.70
N TYR A 7 4.07 8.01 1.98
CA TYR A 7 3.98 6.69 2.58
C TYR A 7 4.57 5.63 1.65
N ILE A 8 4.21 5.68 0.37
CA ILE A 8 4.77 4.77 -0.63
C ILE A 8 6.27 5.01 -0.83
N ASP A 9 6.69 6.28 -0.86
CA ASP A 9 8.12 6.58 -0.97
C ASP A 9 8.91 5.99 0.21
N ALA A 10 8.35 6.07 1.42
CA ALA A 10 8.98 5.48 2.59
C ALA A 10 9.13 3.97 2.45
N HIS A 11 8.13 3.31 1.86
CA HIS A 11 8.21 1.87 1.58
C HIS A 11 9.31 1.57 0.57
N ASN A 12 9.37 2.32 -0.53
CA ASN A 12 10.40 2.12 -1.55
C ASN A 12 11.81 2.36 -1.00
N ASN A 13 11.94 3.29 -0.07
CA ASN A 13 13.22 3.62 0.56
C ASN A 13 13.55 2.74 1.75
N ARG A 14 12.67 1.81 2.11
CA ARG A 14 12.83 0.92 3.26
C ARG A 14 12.99 1.69 4.57
N ASP A 15 12.33 2.85 4.66
CA ASP A 15 12.39 3.71 5.85
C ASP A 15 11.31 3.28 6.83
N MET A 16 11.60 2.24 7.60
CA MET A 16 10.62 1.65 8.51
C MET A 16 10.16 2.64 9.58
N ASP A 17 11.07 3.48 10.08
CA ASP A 17 10.70 4.47 11.08
C ASP A 17 9.68 5.46 10.54
N ALA A 18 9.88 5.92 9.30
CA ALA A 18 8.93 6.83 8.66
C ALA A 18 7.58 6.15 8.42
N ILE A 19 7.59 4.89 7.98
CA ILE A 19 6.35 4.13 7.77
C ILE A 19 5.56 4.05 9.07
N MET A 20 6.23 3.65 10.15
CA MET A 20 5.56 3.49 11.44
C MET A 20 5.07 4.81 12.00
N GLU A 21 5.81 5.89 11.79
CA GLU A 21 5.38 7.21 12.24
C GLU A 21 4.15 7.69 11.49
N MET A 22 4.03 7.36 10.21
CA MET A 22 2.87 7.73 9.39
C MET A 22 1.66 6.84 9.63
N ASN A 23 1.81 5.69 10.28
CA ASN A 23 0.70 4.84 10.66
C ASN A 23 0.02 5.39 11.90
N SER A 24 -1.31 5.29 11.96
CA SER A 24 -2.00 5.49 13.23
C SER A 24 -1.71 4.31 14.16
N ASP A 25 -1.92 4.50 15.46
CA ASP A 25 -1.67 3.41 16.42
C ASP A 25 -2.55 2.19 16.16
N SER A 26 -3.73 2.43 15.59
CA SER A 26 -4.69 1.37 15.30
C SER A 26 -4.72 0.99 13.82
N ILE A 27 -3.60 1.17 13.13
CA ILE A 27 -3.53 0.84 11.69
C ILE A 27 -4.09 -0.55 11.39
N SER A 28 -4.91 -0.63 10.35
CA SER A 28 -5.50 -1.89 9.90
C SER A 28 -5.32 -2.00 8.39
N ILE A 29 -4.82 -3.14 7.94
CA ILE A 29 -4.54 -3.38 6.54
C ILE A 29 -5.28 -4.65 6.13
N THR A 30 -6.04 -4.55 5.04
CA THR A 30 -6.70 -5.71 4.45
C THR A 30 -6.04 -5.99 3.11
N GLY A 31 -5.44 -7.15 2.99
CA GLY A 31 -4.78 -7.56 1.75
C GLY A 31 -5.74 -8.02 0.68
N PRO A 32 -5.23 -8.28 -0.53
CA PRO A 32 -6.10 -8.64 -1.66
C PRO A 32 -6.81 -9.98 -1.49
N ASP A 33 -6.33 -10.83 -0.60
CA ASP A 33 -6.94 -12.12 -0.26
C ASP A 33 -7.88 -12.03 0.94
N GLY A 34 -8.07 -10.82 1.49
CA GLY A 34 -8.90 -10.60 2.66
C GLY A 34 -8.19 -10.77 3.99
N ALA A 35 -6.93 -11.17 3.99
CA ALA A 35 -6.17 -11.30 5.23
C ALA A 35 -5.93 -9.93 5.86
N ARG A 36 -5.94 -9.87 7.17
CA ARG A 36 -5.85 -8.63 7.92
C ARG A 36 -4.59 -8.56 8.77
N ILE A 37 -4.05 -7.35 8.82
CA ILE A 37 -2.93 -6.99 9.70
C ILE A 37 -3.45 -5.86 10.59
N ASN A 38 -3.33 -6.01 11.89
CA ASN A 38 -3.83 -5.02 12.85
C ASN A 38 -2.70 -4.55 13.76
N GLY A 39 -2.52 -3.22 13.82
CA GLY A 39 -1.54 -2.60 14.69
C GLY A 39 -0.17 -2.44 14.08
N LYS A 40 0.60 -1.48 14.62
CA LYS A 40 1.91 -1.13 14.10
C LYS A 40 2.92 -2.28 14.19
N GLU A 41 2.90 -2.99 15.31
CA GLU A 41 3.87 -4.06 15.53
C GLU A 41 3.70 -5.17 14.51
N MET A 42 2.46 -5.61 14.31
CA MET A 42 2.16 -6.64 13.33
C MET A 42 2.50 -6.18 11.92
N HIS A 43 2.23 -4.91 11.61
CA HIS A 43 2.54 -4.33 10.31
C HIS A 43 4.04 -4.28 10.08
N GLU A 44 4.80 -3.86 11.07
CA GLU A 44 6.26 -3.82 10.95
C GLU A 44 6.85 -5.20 10.71
N GLN A 45 6.38 -6.20 11.44
CA GLN A 45 6.84 -7.57 11.27
C GLN A 45 6.51 -8.10 9.88
N ALA A 46 5.29 -7.84 9.41
CA ALA A 46 4.87 -8.29 8.08
C ALA A 46 5.68 -7.62 6.97
N LEU A 47 5.93 -6.31 7.08
CA LEU A 47 6.71 -5.59 6.08
C LEU A 47 8.16 -6.05 6.07
N THR A 48 8.75 -6.25 7.25
CA THR A 48 10.13 -6.71 7.34
C THR A 48 10.31 -8.05 6.63
N ALA A 49 9.41 -8.98 6.89
CA ALA A 49 9.47 -10.29 6.25
C ALA A 49 9.25 -10.19 4.74
N TRP A 50 8.31 -9.37 4.31
CA TRP A 50 7.96 -9.22 2.89
C TRP A 50 9.06 -8.53 2.10
N PHE A 51 9.63 -7.45 2.67
CA PHE A 51 10.74 -6.75 2.02
C PHE A 51 11.90 -7.68 1.75
N GLU A 52 12.19 -8.55 2.71
CA GLU A 52 13.28 -9.50 2.58
C GLU A 52 12.94 -10.62 1.58
N ALA A 53 11.69 -11.09 1.61
CA ALA A 53 11.30 -12.24 0.79
C ALA A 53 11.11 -11.87 -0.68
N GLU A 54 10.50 -10.73 -0.98
CA GLU A 54 10.07 -10.42 -2.34
C GLU A 54 10.51 -9.04 -2.85
N ASN A 55 11.15 -8.25 -2.01
CA ASN A 55 11.70 -6.94 -2.39
C ASN A 55 10.70 -6.08 -3.18
N PRO A 56 9.49 -5.83 -2.65
CA PRO A 56 8.47 -5.10 -3.39
C PRO A 56 8.87 -3.66 -3.66
N ARG A 57 8.54 -3.18 -4.84
CA ARG A 57 8.76 -1.79 -5.25
C ARG A 57 7.50 -1.28 -5.92
N TRP A 58 7.16 -0.02 -5.67
CA TRP A 58 5.93 0.57 -6.18
C TRP A 58 6.24 1.78 -7.06
N GLU A 59 5.50 1.88 -8.16
CA GLU A 59 5.44 3.09 -8.96
C GLU A 59 4.01 3.58 -8.94
N THR A 60 3.79 4.80 -8.43
CA THR A 60 2.45 5.37 -8.32
C THR A 60 2.11 6.06 -9.63
N PHE A 61 1.00 5.66 -10.25
CA PHE A 61 0.54 6.27 -11.49
C PHE A 61 -0.44 7.40 -11.25
N TRP A 62 -1.29 7.26 -10.21
CA TRP A 62 -2.27 8.28 -9.89
C TRP A 62 -2.71 8.11 -8.44
N ALA A 63 -3.22 9.21 -7.89
CA ALA A 63 -3.79 9.21 -6.54
C ALA A 63 -4.83 10.31 -6.46
N MET A 64 -5.99 10.02 -5.85
CA MET A 64 -7.09 10.96 -5.73
C MET A 64 -7.64 10.95 -4.32
N PRO A 65 -7.84 12.12 -3.70
CA PRO A 65 -8.55 12.18 -2.43
C PRO A 65 -10.05 12.18 -2.66
N TYR A 66 -10.79 11.63 -1.71
CA TYR A 66 -12.25 11.71 -1.71
C TYR A 66 -12.75 11.63 -0.28
N LYS A 67 -14.04 11.91 -0.08
CA LYS A 67 -14.66 11.79 1.22
C LYS A 67 -15.68 10.68 1.21
N ALA A 68 -15.64 9.85 2.24
CA ALA A 68 -16.63 8.80 2.42
C ALA A 68 -17.99 9.43 2.73
N VAL A 69 -19.02 9.01 2.04
CA VAL A 69 -20.35 9.63 2.11
C VAL A 69 -20.95 9.50 3.51
N GLN A 70 -20.82 8.33 4.12
CA GLN A 70 -21.45 8.09 5.42
C GLN A 70 -20.68 8.68 6.59
N SER A 71 -19.35 8.51 6.59
CA SER A 71 -18.55 8.93 7.73
C SER A 71 -17.97 10.34 7.60
N GLY A 72 -17.89 10.86 6.36
CA GLY A 72 -17.23 12.13 6.09
C GLY A 72 -15.72 12.08 6.22
N SER A 73 -15.14 10.91 6.43
CA SER A 73 -13.69 10.77 6.57
C SER A 73 -13.00 10.93 5.22
N THR A 74 -11.73 11.31 5.26
CA THR A 74 -10.92 11.52 4.06
C THR A 74 -10.22 10.24 3.68
N TRP A 75 -10.32 9.89 2.40
CA TRP A 75 -9.69 8.71 1.82
C TRP A 75 -8.85 9.11 0.63
N VAL A 76 -7.86 8.30 0.32
CA VAL A 76 -7.08 8.43 -0.92
C VAL A 76 -7.15 7.09 -1.63
N ILE A 77 -7.55 7.13 -2.89
CA ILE A 77 -7.48 5.94 -3.75
C ILE A 77 -6.33 6.15 -4.74
N ALA A 78 -5.50 5.14 -4.88
CA ALA A 78 -4.28 5.27 -5.70
C ALA A 78 -4.02 4.01 -6.49
N GLY A 79 -3.49 4.18 -7.70
CA GLY A 79 -3.12 3.08 -8.57
C GLY A 79 -1.62 2.98 -8.73
N HIS A 80 -1.09 1.77 -8.63
CA HIS A 80 0.34 1.51 -8.67
C HIS A 80 0.67 0.32 -9.53
N ARG A 81 1.90 0.30 -10.05
CA ARG A 81 2.52 -0.94 -10.48
C ARG A 81 3.45 -1.37 -9.36
N MET A 82 3.24 -2.58 -8.85
CA MET A 82 4.10 -3.16 -7.84
C MET A 82 4.95 -4.24 -8.50
N THR A 83 6.26 -4.19 -8.29
CA THR A 83 7.18 -5.19 -8.81
C THR A 83 7.70 -6.02 -7.65
N LEU A 84 7.63 -7.32 -7.79
CA LEU A 84 8.09 -8.29 -6.80
C LEU A 84 9.16 -9.17 -7.40
N ASP A 85 10.13 -9.58 -6.58
CA ASP A 85 11.11 -10.58 -6.97
C ASP A 85 10.65 -11.92 -6.43
N MET A 86 10.24 -12.81 -7.32
CA MET A 86 9.69 -14.12 -6.93
C MET A 86 10.43 -15.21 -7.67
N GLN A 87 11.13 -16.05 -6.92
CA GLN A 87 11.84 -17.22 -7.48
C GLN A 87 12.80 -16.83 -8.59
N GLY A 88 13.51 -15.72 -8.41
CA GLY A 88 14.50 -15.25 -9.36
C GLY A 88 13.94 -14.47 -10.54
N GLU A 89 12.65 -14.21 -10.56
CA GLU A 89 12.01 -13.45 -11.63
C GLU A 89 11.28 -12.24 -11.07
N GLU A 90 11.23 -11.18 -11.88
CA GLU A 90 10.44 -10.00 -11.55
C GLU A 90 9.01 -10.21 -12.00
N VAL A 91 8.06 -9.98 -11.10
CA VAL A 91 6.64 -10.10 -11.38
C VAL A 91 5.99 -8.74 -11.16
N ASN A 92 5.21 -8.28 -12.11
CA ASN A 92 4.48 -7.03 -12.00
C ASN A 92 3.02 -7.29 -11.64
N VAL A 93 2.53 -6.51 -10.68
CA VAL A 93 1.14 -6.59 -10.22
C VAL A 93 0.57 -5.19 -10.27
N TRP A 94 -0.63 -5.05 -10.79
CA TRP A 94 -1.37 -3.79 -10.72
C TRP A 94 -2.05 -3.74 -9.37
N SER A 95 -1.67 -2.75 -8.55
CA SER A 95 -2.12 -2.66 -7.18
C SER A 95 -2.87 -1.36 -6.97
N MET A 96 -4.16 -1.44 -6.67
CA MET A 96 -4.97 -0.30 -6.30
C MET A 96 -5.17 -0.35 -4.80
N ILE A 97 -4.97 0.78 -4.14
CA ILE A 97 -5.10 0.86 -2.70
C ILE A 97 -6.06 1.99 -2.35
N ASP A 98 -6.94 1.71 -1.39
CA ASP A 98 -7.92 2.64 -0.88
C ASP A 98 -7.61 2.86 0.59
N ALA A 99 -7.16 4.07 0.94
CA ALA A 99 -6.60 4.34 2.25
C ALA A 99 -7.33 5.48 2.96
N GLU A 100 -7.68 5.25 4.22
CA GLU A 100 -8.27 6.29 5.08
C GLU A 100 -7.16 7.07 5.77
N ILE A 101 -7.25 8.40 5.68
CA ILE A 101 -6.28 9.31 6.28
C ILE A 101 -6.99 10.06 7.41
N VAL A 102 -6.46 9.94 8.63
CA VAL A 102 -6.99 10.60 9.81
C VAL A 102 -5.86 11.36 10.50
N ASP A 103 -6.03 12.66 10.68
CA ASP A 103 -5.04 13.51 11.34
C ASP A 103 -3.64 13.39 10.70
N GLY A 104 -3.60 13.29 9.38
CA GLY A 104 -2.34 13.20 8.65
C GLY A 104 -1.67 11.84 8.70
N LYS A 105 -2.35 10.83 9.25
CA LYS A 105 -1.80 9.48 9.37
C LYS A 105 -2.66 8.48 8.63
N VAL A 106 -2.04 7.38 8.20
CA VAL A 106 -2.74 6.27 7.57
C VAL A 106 -3.42 5.45 8.65
N SER A 107 -4.74 5.42 8.61
CA SER A 107 -5.56 4.74 9.63
C SER A 107 -5.90 3.31 9.23
N ARG A 108 -6.21 3.10 7.98
CA ARG A 108 -6.45 1.76 7.42
C ARG A 108 -6.37 1.83 5.91
N PHE A 109 -6.09 0.70 5.27
CA PHE A 109 -6.20 0.64 3.84
C PHE A 109 -6.55 -0.77 3.37
N PHE A 110 -7.12 -0.80 2.17
CA PHE A 110 -7.53 -2.03 1.50
C PHE A 110 -6.75 -2.14 0.21
N VAL A 111 -6.21 -3.33 -0.05
CA VAL A 111 -5.39 -3.58 -1.24
C VAL A 111 -6.17 -4.43 -2.22
N TYR A 112 -6.24 -3.97 -3.47
CA TYR A 112 -6.89 -4.68 -4.57
C TYR A 112 -5.86 -4.91 -5.66
N ASN A 113 -5.50 -6.15 -5.90
CA ASN A 113 -4.46 -6.48 -6.86
C ASN A 113 -5.03 -7.19 -8.07
N ARG A 114 -4.42 -6.93 -9.21
CA ARG A 114 -4.72 -7.63 -10.45
C ARG A 114 -3.41 -8.05 -11.08
N ALA A 115 -3.31 -9.32 -11.46
CA ALA A 115 -2.13 -9.81 -12.13
C ALA A 115 -2.00 -9.12 -13.48
N SER A 116 -0.78 -8.72 -13.82
CA SER A 116 -0.48 -8.17 -15.13
C SER A 116 -0.57 -9.29 -16.17
N SER A 117 -1.17 -8.99 -17.32
CA SER A 117 -1.19 -9.94 -18.42
C SER A 117 -0.68 -9.28 -19.69
N PRO A 118 -0.01 -10.04 -20.58
CA PRO A 118 0.53 -9.45 -21.79
C PRO A 118 -0.52 -8.77 -22.67
N GLU A 119 -1.73 -9.32 -22.72
CA GLU A 119 -2.80 -8.74 -23.52
C GLU A 119 -3.23 -7.38 -23.02
N VAL A 120 -3.18 -7.17 -21.70
CA VAL A 120 -3.59 -5.91 -21.11
C VAL A 120 -2.44 -4.92 -21.11
N SER A 121 -1.23 -5.38 -20.82
CA SER A 121 -0.09 -4.51 -20.66
C SER A 121 0.33 -3.82 -21.94
N GLU A 122 -0.10 -4.30 -23.08
CA GLU A 122 0.24 -3.71 -24.37
C GLU A 122 -0.61 -2.52 -24.71
N GLU A 123 -1.64 -2.27 -23.95
CA GLU A 123 -2.51 -1.12 -24.18
C GLU A 123 -2.02 0.14 -23.51
#